data_24cf4f0c655b94277a639c79fdb7e286
#
_entry.id   24cf4f0c655b94277a639c79fdb7e286
#
_cell.length_a   1.000
_cell.length_b   1.000
_cell.length_c   1.000
_cell.angle_alpha   90.00
_cell.angle_beta   90.00
_cell.angle_gamma   90.00
#
_symmetry.space_group_name_H-M   'P 1'
#
loop_
_entity.id
_entity.type
_entity.pdbx_description
1 polymer ?
#
loop_
_entity_poly.entity_id
_entity_poly.type
_entity_poly.pdbx_seq_one_letter_code
_entity_poly.pdbx_strand_id
1 'polypeptide(L)'
;MTNTPTPDQLTEVVRDRRPADCIAFLAKYDAATRHRLGHAAVALFAEDIEAHFKSPSPATLRTPDAARVAVLATGSLEQVISCDWHIIPEPELLIEVFDTFQPDWADEWVKHELDQNPYIMRYLHWLWEVGLCSRPRSDSFFHGLIVTPVFLHWPVENSALRGKPAMEDPRLVTTPVKQAELVDDLWRLFEVKGRGEFSLGYLDHGFAWRRDFIELCEAGHMPREHLMDASLAALSRDFNQPEARFFARLYTDLKPTAEEQSARCDTLLALLASEMPSTVSFAVKAVKKVNENYPIPAADLIKALEPVFLSPGKGTIIAAISLAKDAVRRAPDTRQAALAAIVQGLHHESDDVQEASLKVLEDWQIDTSPEALQTLQDSVNVLPPSLKTRVLALCGAIGISADESVR
;
A
#
# COMPACT_ATOMS: atom_id res chain seq x y z
N MET A 1 55.34 16.86 8.70
CA MET A 1 54.59 16.69 9.97
C MET A 1 53.18 17.21 9.68
N THR A 2 52.22 16.34 9.40
CA THR A 2 50.82 16.70 9.24
C THR A 2 50.27 17.07 10.61
N ASN A 3 49.99 18.36 10.80
CA ASN A 3 49.45 18.87 12.07
C ASN A 3 48.10 18.17 12.32
N THR A 4 47.96 17.42 13.39
CA THR A 4 46.71 16.73 13.76
C THR A 4 45.65 17.80 14.07
N PRO A 5 44.47 17.77 13.44
CA PRO A 5 43.43 18.77 13.66
C PRO A 5 42.92 18.70 15.10
N THR A 6 42.63 19.86 15.68
CA THR A 6 42.07 19.96 17.03
C THR A 6 40.57 20.24 17.00
N PRO A 7 39.82 19.86 18.07
CA PRO A 7 38.40 20.25 18.21
C PRO A 7 38.15 21.76 18.05
N ASP A 8 39.07 22.60 18.56
CA ASP A 8 38.95 24.06 18.46
C ASP A 8 39.04 24.53 17.02
N GLN A 9 39.93 23.96 16.21
CA GLN A 9 40.03 24.27 14.78
C GLN A 9 38.76 23.85 14.02
N LEU A 10 38.18 22.69 14.35
CA LEU A 10 36.89 22.29 13.77
C LEU A 10 35.78 23.25 14.17
N THR A 11 35.75 23.67 15.43
CA THR A 11 34.77 24.63 15.96
C THR A 11 34.82 25.96 15.22
N GLU A 12 36.03 26.47 14.97
CA GLU A 12 36.23 27.72 14.21
C GLU A 12 35.66 27.60 12.79
N VAL A 13 36.02 26.52 12.06
CA VAL A 13 35.55 26.29 10.69
C VAL A 13 34.02 26.08 10.61
N VAL A 14 33.44 25.38 11.57
CA VAL A 14 31.97 25.15 11.61
C VAL A 14 31.24 26.45 11.95
N ARG A 15 31.76 27.30 12.83
CA ARG A 15 31.15 28.60 13.20
C ARG A 15 31.15 29.60 12.06
N ASP A 16 32.07 29.53 11.12
CA ASP A 16 32.08 30.35 9.89
C ASP A 16 30.89 29.96 8.97
N ARG A 17 30.19 28.85 9.26
CA ARG A 17 28.97 28.39 8.58
C ARG A 17 29.08 28.21 7.08
N ARG A 18 30.28 27.95 6.55
CA ARG A 18 30.50 27.62 5.15
C ARG A 18 30.78 26.12 4.97
N PRO A 19 29.83 25.35 4.43
CA PRO A 19 30.03 23.91 4.23
C PRO A 19 31.27 23.58 3.43
N ALA A 20 31.56 24.32 2.36
CA ALA A 20 32.71 24.12 1.49
C ALA A 20 34.06 24.30 2.22
N ASP A 21 34.14 25.27 3.17
CA ASP A 21 35.35 25.48 3.97
C ASP A 21 35.54 24.31 4.96
N CYS A 22 34.46 23.75 5.49
CA CYS A 22 34.48 22.57 6.33
C CYS A 22 34.95 21.34 5.55
N ILE A 23 34.44 21.10 4.35
CA ILE A 23 34.90 20.02 3.45
C ILE A 23 36.39 20.21 3.14
N ALA A 24 36.79 21.39 2.71
CA ALA A 24 38.19 21.68 2.35
C ALA A 24 39.16 21.54 3.55
N PHE A 25 38.70 21.85 4.76
CA PHE A 25 39.48 21.63 5.98
C PHE A 25 39.65 20.13 6.27
N LEU A 26 38.55 19.38 6.28
CA LEU A 26 38.55 17.96 6.66
C LEU A 26 39.19 17.07 5.60
N ALA A 27 39.11 17.43 4.32
CA ALA A 27 39.74 16.69 3.21
C ALA A 27 41.28 16.61 3.28
N LYS A 28 41.92 17.45 4.10
CA LYS A 28 43.37 17.43 4.33
C LYS A 28 43.84 16.21 5.16
N TYR A 29 42.91 15.51 5.78
CA TYR A 29 43.18 14.47 6.76
C TYR A 29 42.60 13.12 6.32
N ASP A 30 43.30 12.03 6.68
CA ASP A 30 42.79 10.67 6.47
C ASP A 30 41.59 10.36 7.37
N ALA A 31 40.86 9.28 7.08
CA ALA A 31 39.68 8.87 7.82
C ALA A 31 39.93 8.68 9.30
N ALA A 32 41.04 7.99 9.68
CA ALA A 32 41.39 7.72 11.07
C ALA A 32 41.61 9.01 11.87
N THR A 33 42.21 10.01 11.23
CA THR A 33 42.46 11.32 11.82
C THR A 33 41.13 12.12 11.96
N ARG A 34 40.27 12.06 10.93
CA ARG A 34 38.96 12.70 10.99
C ARG A 34 38.06 12.13 12.08
N HIS A 35 38.03 10.80 12.24
CA HIS A 35 37.19 10.14 13.29
C HIS A 35 37.51 10.58 14.72
N ARG A 36 38.71 11.08 15.00
CA ARG A 36 39.05 11.66 16.32
C ARG A 36 38.25 12.93 16.63
N LEU A 37 37.72 13.60 15.61
CA LEU A 37 36.89 14.79 15.73
C LEU A 37 35.39 14.49 15.86
N GLY A 38 34.97 13.23 15.70
CA GLY A 38 33.56 12.84 15.66
C GLY A 38 32.74 13.31 16.85
N HIS A 39 33.26 13.15 18.08
CA HIS A 39 32.56 13.64 19.29
C HIS A 39 32.38 15.16 19.30
N ALA A 40 33.40 15.92 18.86
CA ALA A 40 33.33 17.37 18.78
C ALA A 40 32.33 17.80 17.67
N ALA A 41 32.29 17.09 16.56
CA ALA A 41 31.34 17.36 15.48
C ALA A 41 29.88 17.14 15.93
N VAL A 42 29.60 16.03 16.65
CA VAL A 42 28.26 15.75 17.22
C VAL A 42 27.86 16.82 18.23
N ALA A 43 28.76 17.26 19.09
CA ALA A 43 28.45 18.35 20.03
C ALA A 43 28.10 19.67 19.33
N LEU A 44 28.87 20.04 18.30
CA LEU A 44 28.61 21.22 17.50
C LEU A 44 27.27 21.14 16.73
N PHE A 45 26.95 19.96 16.23
CA PHE A 45 25.65 19.71 15.58
C PHE A 45 24.49 19.89 16.58
N ALA A 46 24.60 19.34 17.79
CA ALA A 46 23.58 19.45 18.82
C ALA A 46 23.38 20.92 19.26
N GLU A 47 24.47 21.69 19.43
CA GLU A 47 24.40 23.13 19.73
C GLU A 47 23.68 23.91 18.63
N ASP A 48 23.96 23.59 17.38
CA ASP A 48 23.41 24.28 16.21
C ASP A 48 21.90 23.98 16.02
N ILE A 49 21.50 22.72 16.25
CA ILE A 49 20.09 22.31 16.25
C ILE A 49 19.32 23.00 17.39
N GLU A 50 19.88 23.03 18.60
CA GLU A 50 19.24 23.71 19.74
C GLU A 50 19.08 25.21 19.48
N ALA A 51 20.09 25.85 18.89
CA ALA A 51 20.03 27.27 18.52
C ALA A 51 18.97 27.54 17.44
N HIS A 52 18.84 26.63 16.47
CA HIS A 52 17.82 26.72 15.41
C HIS A 52 16.40 26.72 15.97
N PHE A 53 16.10 25.82 16.92
CA PHE A 53 14.76 25.73 17.51
C PHE A 53 14.46 26.86 18.53
N LYS A 54 15.47 27.39 19.23
CA LYS A 54 15.27 28.46 20.19
C LYS A 54 15.03 29.85 19.57
N SER A 55 15.54 30.11 18.40
CA SER A 55 15.44 31.44 17.75
C SER A 55 15.30 31.29 16.23
N PRO A 56 14.10 30.92 15.72
CA PRO A 56 13.89 30.85 14.28
C PRO A 56 13.93 32.27 13.68
N SER A 57 15.09 32.69 13.19
CA SER A 57 15.25 33.91 12.41
C SER A 57 15.51 33.58 10.95
N PRO A 58 15.24 34.48 9.99
CA PRO A 58 15.61 34.26 8.58
C PRO A 58 17.11 33.99 8.38
N ALA A 59 17.98 34.41 9.31
CA ALA A 59 19.40 34.11 9.29
C ALA A 59 19.73 32.74 9.89
N THR A 60 18.89 32.22 10.80
CA THR A 60 18.98 30.85 11.38
C THR A 60 18.19 29.83 10.58
N LEU A 61 17.30 30.26 9.67
CA LEU A 61 16.66 29.40 8.66
C LEU A 61 17.65 28.95 7.55
N ARG A 62 18.85 29.55 7.48
CA ARG A 62 19.96 28.92 6.77
C ARG A 62 20.47 27.78 7.62
N THR A 63 20.26 26.59 7.09
CA THR A 63 20.60 25.31 7.71
C THR A 63 22.02 25.30 8.28
N PRO A 64 22.26 24.66 9.44
CA PRO A 64 23.60 24.46 10.01
C PRO A 64 24.41 23.44 9.19
N ASP A 65 24.53 23.64 7.88
CA ASP A 65 25.08 22.65 6.97
C ASP A 65 26.55 22.35 7.25
N ALA A 66 27.33 23.31 7.77
CA ALA A 66 28.70 23.07 8.15
C ALA A 66 28.85 22.07 9.32
N ALA A 67 27.96 22.12 10.32
CA ALA A 67 27.93 21.15 11.40
C ALA A 67 27.51 19.75 10.93
N ARG A 68 26.55 19.69 9.99
CA ARG A 68 26.12 18.44 9.35
C ARG A 68 27.26 17.81 8.55
N VAL A 69 27.92 18.61 7.74
CA VAL A 69 29.14 18.18 7.00
C VAL A 69 30.18 17.63 7.95
N ALA A 70 30.43 18.33 9.07
CA ALA A 70 31.40 17.87 10.07
C ALA A 70 31.03 16.49 10.62
N VAL A 71 29.77 16.26 10.97
CA VAL A 71 29.29 14.94 11.46
C VAL A 71 29.43 13.86 10.40
N LEU A 72 28.98 14.11 9.18
CA LEU A 72 29.04 13.14 8.07
C LEU A 72 30.47 12.80 7.67
N ALA A 73 31.41 13.76 7.79
CA ALA A 73 32.80 13.58 7.41
C ALA A 73 33.68 12.94 8.50
N THR A 74 33.25 13.00 9.78
CA THR A 74 34.09 12.57 10.92
C THR A 74 33.45 11.51 11.79
N GLY A 75 32.12 11.37 11.79
CA GLY A 75 31.40 10.47 12.68
C GLY A 75 31.52 9.00 12.31
N SER A 76 31.44 8.14 13.33
CA SER A 76 31.10 6.73 13.14
C SER A 76 29.62 6.58 12.87
N LEU A 77 29.16 5.42 12.37
CA LEU A 77 27.73 5.15 12.18
C LEU A 77 26.92 5.44 13.43
N GLU A 78 27.34 4.97 14.60
CA GLU A 78 26.66 5.21 15.87
C GLU A 78 26.51 6.70 16.19
N GLN A 79 27.55 7.48 15.93
CA GLN A 79 27.52 8.93 16.12
C GLN A 79 26.59 9.63 15.13
N VAL A 80 26.61 9.22 13.88
CA VAL A 80 25.78 9.81 12.82
C VAL A 80 24.30 9.50 13.07
N ILE A 81 23.93 8.26 13.39
CA ILE A 81 22.51 7.91 13.67
C ILE A 81 22.01 8.46 15.00
N SER A 82 22.90 8.88 15.91
CA SER A 82 22.50 9.56 17.15
C SER A 82 22.08 11.01 16.95
N CYS A 83 22.37 11.57 15.78
CA CYS A 83 22.01 12.93 15.41
C CYS A 83 20.56 12.98 14.89
N ASP A 84 19.92 14.13 15.10
CA ASP A 84 18.57 14.37 14.62
C ASP A 84 18.60 14.97 13.19
N TRP A 85 18.29 14.13 12.18
CA TRP A 85 18.32 14.49 10.76
C TRP A 85 16.96 15.01 10.25
N HIS A 86 16.19 15.71 11.06
CA HIS A 86 14.93 16.33 10.60
C HIS A 86 15.12 17.25 9.39
N ILE A 87 16.31 17.80 9.23
CA ILE A 87 16.71 18.61 8.09
C ILE A 87 18.01 18.01 7.52
N ILE A 88 17.95 17.45 6.34
CA ILE A 88 19.10 16.91 5.60
C ILE A 88 19.71 18.05 4.75
N PRO A 89 21.04 18.04 4.52
CA PRO A 89 21.68 18.93 3.57
C PRO A 89 21.05 18.82 2.16
N GLU A 90 21.12 19.90 1.41
CA GLU A 90 20.70 19.86 -0.01
C GLU A 90 21.46 18.76 -0.76
N PRO A 91 20.85 18.13 -1.76
CA PRO A 91 21.42 16.97 -2.46
C PRO A 91 22.83 17.19 -3.00
N GLU A 92 23.12 18.36 -3.53
CA GLU A 92 24.44 18.71 -4.07
C GLU A 92 25.52 18.64 -3.00
N LEU A 93 25.23 19.20 -1.82
CA LEU A 93 26.15 19.21 -0.70
C LEU A 93 26.31 17.79 -0.15
N LEU A 94 25.24 17.04 -0.07
CA LEU A 94 25.26 15.64 0.40
C LEU A 94 26.14 14.78 -0.52
N ILE A 95 25.99 14.90 -1.83
CA ILE A 95 26.81 14.23 -2.82
C ILE A 95 28.28 14.64 -2.67
N GLU A 96 28.58 15.95 -2.54
CA GLU A 96 29.95 16.43 -2.37
C GLU A 96 30.63 15.81 -1.14
N VAL A 97 29.90 15.72 -0.02
CA VAL A 97 30.40 15.13 1.23
C VAL A 97 30.68 13.63 1.05
N PHE A 98 29.74 12.89 0.48
CA PHE A 98 29.88 11.43 0.31
C PHE A 98 30.90 11.07 -0.76
N ASP A 99 31.02 11.85 -1.82
CA ASP A 99 32.03 11.69 -2.88
C ASP A 99 33.44 11.98 -2.33
N THR A 100 33.58 12.99 -1.49
CA THR A 100 34.87 13.41 -0.91
C THR A 100 35.35 12.43 0.18
N PHE A 101 34.45 11.99 1.05
CA PHE A 101 34.84 11.25 2.27
C PHE A 101 34.56 9.77 2.20
N GLN A 102 33.70 9.30 1.32
CA GLN A 102 33.34 7.91 1.04
C GLN A 102 33.14 7.09 2.34
N PRO A 103 32.18 7.47 3.21
CA PRO A 103 31.97 6.79 4.45
C PRO A 103 31.53 5.34 4.21
N ASP A 104 32.19 4.39 4.89
CA ASP A 104 31.93 2.95 4.77
C ASP A 104 30.56 2.52 5.33
N TRP A 105 29.92 3.36 6.12
CA TRP A 105 28.60 3.17 6.71
C TRP A 105 27.45 3.80 5.90
N ALA A 106 27.70 4.28 4.69
CA ALA A 106 26.69 5.00 3.89
C ALA A 106 25.39 4.22 3.72
N ASP A 107 25.47 2.91 3.40
CA ASP A 107 24.31 2.05 3.17
C ASP A 107 23.44 1.89 4.43
N GLU A 108 24.08 1.64 5.58
CA GLU A 108 23.42 1.48 6.86
C GLU A 108 22.75 2.76 7.34
N TRP A 109 23.37 3.91 7.14
CA TRP A 109 22.79 5.21 7.48
C TRP A 109 21.58 5.52 6.62
N VAL A 110 21.68 5.38 5.30
CA VAL A 110 20.57 5.62 4.39
C VAL A 110 19.38 4.73 4.73
N LYS A 111 19.62 3.45 5.04
CA LYS A 111 18.57 2.54 5.49
C LYS A 111 17.95 3.00 6.81
N HIS A 112 18.78 3.36 7.80
CA HIS A 112 18.32 3.84 9.10
C HIS A 112 17.40 5.05 8.96
N GLU A 113 17.82 6.06 8.20
CA GLU A 113 17.06 7.29 8.03
C GLU A 113 15.72 7.06 7.32
N LEU A 114 15.67 6.19 6.30
CA LEU A 114 14.44 5.79 5.64
C LEU A 114 13.50 5.05 6.59
N ASP A 115 14.01 4.21 7.48
CA ASP A 115 13.22 3.48 8.47
C ASP A 115 12.59 4.42 9.50
N GLN A 116 13.27 5.52 9.85
CA GLN A 116 12.72 6.56 10.70
C GLN A 116 11.69 7.44 9.99
N ASN A 117 12.00 7.89 8.78
CA ASN A 117 11.18 8.83 8.03
C ASN A 117 11.26 8.59 6.51
N PRO A 118 10.30 7.90 5.89
CA PRO A 118 10.31 7.66 4.45
C PRO A 118 10.31 8.92 3.57
N TYR A 119 9.83 10.08 4.06
CA TYR A 119 9.87 11.34 3.31
C TYR A 119 11.28 11.85 3.01
N ILE A 120 12.26 11.38 3.77
CA ILE A 120 13.67 11.75 3.60
C ILE A 120 14.24 11.24 2.28
N MET A 121 13.58 10.27 1.65
CA MET A 121 13.97 9.70 0.36
C MET A 121 14.23 10.79 -0.70
N ARG A 122 13.48 11.88 -0.69
CA ARG A 122 13.64 12.99 -1.64
C ARG A 122 15.04 13.62 -1.64
N TYR A 123 15.80 13.45 -0.56
CA TYR A 123 17.19 13.92 -0.44
C TYR A 123 18.18 12.78 -0.64
N LEU A 124 17.91 11.62 -0.06
CA LEU A 124 18.85 10.50 -0.02
C LEU A 124 18.94 9.72 -1.33
N HIS A 125 17.87 9.74 -2.16
CA HIS A 125 17.85 8.96 -3.40
C HIS A 125 19.00 9.33 -4.35
N TRP A 126 19.50 10.55 -4.31
CA TRP A 126 20.62 10.99 -5.13
C TRP A 126 21.91 10.22 -4.85
N LEU A 127 22.13 9.78 -3.62
CA LEU A 127 23.33 9.02 -3.25
C LEU A 127 23.46 7.71 -4.02
N TRP A 128 22.38 6.93 -4.10
CA TRP A 128 22.44 5.67 -4.88
C TRP A 128 22.33 5.93 -6.39
N GLU A 129 21.66 7.01 -6.82
CA GLU A 129 21.60 7.35 -8.24
C GLU A 129 22.97 7.70 -8.83
N VAL A 130 23.85 8.33 -8.04
CA VAL A 130 25.22 8.64 -8.45
C VAL A 130 26.23 7.55 -8.01
N GLY A 131 25.78 6.48 -7.35
CA GLY A 131 26.64 5.34 -6.98
C GLY A 131 27.47 5.53 -5.71
N LEU A 132 27.07 6.42 -4.80
CA LEU A 132 27.74 6.68 -3.52
C LEU A 132 27.24 5.79 -2.38
N CYS A 133 26.15 5.09 -2.57
CA CYS A 133 25.67 4.00 -1.72
C CYS A 133 24.87 3.00 -2.53
N SER A 134 24.52 1.87 -1.92
CA SER A 134 23.65 0.87 -2.52
C SER A 134 22.19 1.31 -2.46
N ARG A 135 21.40 0.98 -3.50
CA ARG A 135 19.95 1.23 -3.49
C ARG A 135 19.28 0.36 -2.43
N PRO A 136 18.57 0.95 -1.43
CA PRO A 136 17.86 0.18 -0.43
C PRO A 136 16.72 -0.66 -1.03
N ARG A 137 16.34 -1.76 -0.33
CA ARG A 137 15.20 -2.62 -0.72
C ARG A 137 14.33 -3.00 0.48
N SER A 138 14.34 -2.16 1.50
CA SER A 138 13.47 -2.31 2.68
C SER A 138 12.05 -1.82 2.38
N ASP A 139 11.07 -2.22 3.20
CA ASP A 139 9.70 -1.72 3.09
C ASP A 139 9.66 -0.19 3.23
N SER A 140 10.51 0.39 4.06
CA SER A 140 10.62 1.85 4.23
C SER A 140 11.10 2.56 2.96
N PHE A 141 11.95 1.92 2.16
CA PHE A 141 12.31 2.41 0.83
C PHE A 141 11.07 2.48 -0.07
N PHE A 142 10.24 1.44 -0.09
CA PHE A 142 9.01 1.43 -0.90
C PHE A 142 7.98 2.44 -0.38
N HIS A 143 7.88 2.63 0.94
CA HIS A 143 7.09 3.72 1.52
C HIS A 143 7.58 5.09 1.06
N GLY A 144 8.89 5.30 1.03
CA GLY A 144 9.50 6.51 0.49
C GLY A 144 9.18 6.71 -0.99
N LEU A 145 9.24 5.65 -1.80
CA LEU A 145 8.90 5.68 -3.22
C LEU A 145 7.45 6.12 -3.46
N ILE A 146 6.51 5.65 -2.64
CA ILE A 146 5.09 6.03 -2.74
C ILE A 146 4.90 7.54 -2.51
N VAL A 147 5.60 8.15 -1.56
CA VAL A 147 5.44 9.58 -1.20
C VAL A 147 6.32 10.52 -2.00
N THR A 148 7.30 9.99 -2.74
CA THR A 148 8.25 10.78 -3.52
C THR A 148 8.33 10.34 -4.98
N PRO A 149 7.19 10.21 -5.71
CA PRO A 149 7.18 9.73 -7.09
C PRO A 149 7.91 10.64 -8.07
N VAL A 150 8.17 11.90 -7.68
CA VAL A 150 8.82 12.93 -8.50
C VAL A 150 10.24 12.54 -8.95
N PHE A 151 10.88 11.57 -8.25
CA PHE A 151 12.25 11.11 -8.55
C PHE A 151 12.33 9.98 -9.57
N LEU A 152 11.18 9.47 -9.98
CA LEU A 152 11.14 8.49 -11.03
C LEU A 152 11.37 9.22 -12.36
N HIS A 153 12.61 9.24 -12.87
CA HIS A 153 12.94 9.68 -14.22
C HIS A 153 12.30 8.71 -15.23
N TRP A 154 11.00 8.89 -15.42
CA TRP A 154 10.20 7.98 -16.19
C TRP A 154 10.29 8.30 -17.69
N PRO A 155 10.40 7.29 -18.56
CA PRO A 155 10.52 7.51 -19.99
C PRO A 155 9.20 7.92 -20.67
N VAL A 156 8.09 7.99 -19.94
CA VAL A 156 6.77 8.35 -20.51
C VAL A 156 6.63 9.86 -20.54
N GLU A 157 6.40 10.43 -21.72
CA GLU A 157 6.46 11.88 -21.97
C GLU A 157 5.48 12.75 -21.19
N ASN A 158 4.37 12.19 -20.71
CA ASN A 158 3.31 12.92 -20.03
C ASN A 158 3.00 12.41 -18.60
N SER A 159 3.86 11.60 -18.01
CA SER A 159 3.63 11.09 -16.65
C SER A 159 3.74 12.20 -15.60
N ALA A 160 2.79 12.20 -14.64
CA ALA A 160 2.87 13.05 -13.44
C ALA A 160 4.08 12.69 -12.56
N LEU A 161 4.67 11.51 -12.79
CA LEU A 161 5.91 11.05 -12.16
C LEU A 161 7.16 11.72 -12.77
N ARG A 162 7.03 12.59 -13.77
CA ARG A 162 8.13 13.40 -14.30
C ARG A 162 8.50 14.48 -13.31
N GLY A 163 9.42 14.19 -12.43
CA GLY A 163 10.22 15.22 -11.78
C GLY A 163 11.13 15.88 -12.82
N LYS A 164 11.23 17.22 -12.81
CA LYS A 164 12.38 17.85 -13.42
C LYS A 164 13.60 17.38 -12.64
N PRO A 165 14.72 17.01 -13.29
CA PRO A 165 15.95 16.78 -12.56
C PRO A 165 16.23 18.04 -11.74
N ALA A 166 16.23 17.88 -10.42
CA ALA A 166 16.56 18.98 -9.52
C ALA A 166 18.06 19.31 -9.59
N MET A 167 18.84 18.46 -10.26
CA MET A 167 20.30 18.53 -10.29
C MET A 167 20.84 18.11 -11.66
N GLU A 168 21.78 18.88 -12.19
CA GLU A 168 22.55 18.56 -13.39
C GLU A 168 23.84 17.83 -12.99
N ASP A 169 23.75 16.53 -12.73
CA ASP A 169 24.92 15.67 -12.51
C ASP A 169 25.07 14.69 -13.69
N PRO A 170 26.25 14.61 -14.34
CA PRO A 170 26.45 13.72 -15.48
C PRO A 170 26.31 12.23 -15.15
N ARG A 171 26.31 11.84 -13.86
CA ARG A 171 26.08 10.48 -13.39
C ARG A 171 24.59 10.10 -13.38
N LEU A 172 23.69 11.10 -13.44
CA LEU A 172 22.23 10.92 -13.41
C LEU A 172 21.64 10.55 -14.78
N VAL A 173 22.36 9.77 -15.56
CA VAL A 173 21.87 9.29 -16.86
C VAL A 173 20.94 8.09 -16.64
N THR A 174 19.73 8.21 -17.18
CA THR A 174 18.79 7.08 -17.21
C THR A 174 19.31 6.02 -18.19
N THR A 175 19.66 4.85 -17.68
CA THR A 175 20.08 3.71 -18.49
C THR A 175 18.95 2.68 -18.58
N PRO A 176 18.95 1.79 -19.61
CA PRO A 176 17.98 0.69 -19.65
C PRO A 176 18.00 -0.19 -18.39
N VAL A 177 19.15 -0.35 -17.75
CA VAL A 177 19.30 -1.11 -16.49
C VAL A 177 18.56 -0.40 -15.35
N LYS A 178 18.78 0.91 -15.17
CA LYS A 178 18.09 1.70 -14.14
C LYS A 178 16.58 1.72 -14.37
N GLN A 179 16.12 1.76 -15.63
CA GLN A 179 14.70 1.66 -15.96
C GLN A 179 14.13 0.29 -15.57
N ALA A 180 14.83 -0.79 -15.83
CA ALA A 180 14.41 -2.15 -15.45
C ALA A 180 14.32 -2.30 -13.93
N GLU A 181 15.32 -1.82 -13.18
CA GLU A 181 15.32 -1.82 -11.72
C GLU A 181 14.14 -1.03 -11.15
N LEU A 182 13.80 0.10 -11.75
CA LEU A 182 12.66 0.89 -11.35
C LEU A 182 11.33 0.15 -11.59
N VAL A 183 11.17 -0.52 -12.73
CA VAL A 183 9.99 -1.35 -12.99
C VAL A 183 9.87 -2.48 -11.98
N ASP A 184 10.98 -3.12 -11.61
CA ASP A 184 11.02 -4.15 -10.57
C ASP A 184 10.57 -3.58 -9.21
N ASP A 185 11.02 -2.37 -8.85
CA ASP A 185 10.58 -1.71 -7.63
C ASP A 185 9.08 -1.36 -7.67
N LEU A 186 8.55 -0.96 -8.83
CA LEU A 186 7.12 -0.69 -8.96
C LEU A 186 6.27 -1.95 -8.77
N TRP A 187 6.75 -3.13 -9.21
CA TRP A 187 6.07 -4.39 -8.92
C TRP A 187 6.03 -4.69 -7.42
N ARG A 188 7.09 -4.34 -6.68
CA ARG A 188 7.10 -4.51 -5.22
C ARG A 188 6.04 -3.69 -4.50
N LEU A 189 5.55 -2.58 -5.07
CA LEU A 189 4.45 -1.80 -4.49
C LEU A 189 3.12 -2.57 -4.42
N PHE A 190 2.97 -3.66 -5.17
CA PHE A 190 1.82 -4.56 -5.09
C PHE A 190 1.95 -5.59 -3.97
N GLU A 191 3.10 -5.65 -3.30
CA GLU A 191 3.42 -6.64 -2.29
C GLU A 191 3.66 -6.04 -0.90
N VAL A 192 4.13 -4.80 -0.84
CA VAL A 192 4.45 -4.11 0.40
C VAL A 192 3.20 -3.49 1.00
N LYS A 193 2.90 -3.86 2.27
CA LYS A 193 1.79 -3.27 3.02
C LYS A 193 2.09 -1.83 3.36
N GLY A 194 1.21 -0.92 2.97
CA GLY A 194 1.33 0.50 3.30
C GLY A 194 1.21 0.77 4.80
N ARG A 195 1.88 1.81 5.25
CA ARG A 195 1.89 2.27 6.64
C ARG A 195 1.26 3.66 6.74
N GLY A 196 0.00 3.73 7.14
CA GLY A 196 -0.71 5.01 7.29
C GLY A 196 -0.76 5.78 5.97
N GLU A 197 -0.20 6.99 5.95
CA GLU A 197 -0.13 7.85 4.77
C GLU A 197 0.85 7.34 3.68
N PHE A 198 1.76 6.44 4.05
CA PHE A 198 2.68 5.78 3.13
C PHE A 198 2.00 4.59 2.47
N SER A 199 0.91 4.81 1.79
CA SER A 199 0.18 3.77 1.04
C SER A 199 -0.38 4.31 -0.27
N LEU A 200 -0.40 3.46 -1.29
CA LEU A 200 -0.99 3.80 -2.60
C LEU A 200 -2.45 4.21 -2.47
N GLY A 201 -3.19 3.57 -1.58
CA GLY A 201 -4.61 3.86 -1.38
C GLY A 201 -4.87 5.21 -0.73
N TYR A 202 -3.97 5.70 0.11
CA TYR A 202 -4.08 6.99 0.76
C TYR A 202 -3.70 8.13 -0.18
N LEU A 203 -2.64 7.95 -0.98
CA LEU A 203 -2.05 8.98 -1.82
C LEU A 203 -2.58 9.01 -3.26
N ASP A 204 -3.45 8.09 -3.65
CA ASP A 204 -4.00 8.01 -5.02
C ASP A 204 -4.61 9.34 -5.52
N HIS A 205 -5.24 10.10 -4.62
CA HIS A 205 -5.82 11.38 -4.95
C HIS A 205 -4.80 12.51 -5.23
N GLY A 206 -3.59 12.39 -4.66
CA GLY A 206 -2.54 13.41 -4.78
C GLY A 206 -1.56 13.15 -5.90
N PHE A 207 -1.21 11.89 -6.16
CA PHE A 207 -0.12 11.51 -7.05
C PHE A 207 -0.54 10.75 -8.31
N ALA A 208 -1.84 10.50 -8.50
CA ALA A 208 -2.38 9.85 -9.71
C ALA A 208 -1.74 8.47 -10.05
N TRP A 209 -1.29 7.71 -9.04
CA TRP A 209 -0.59 6.44 -9.20
C TRP A 209 -1.30 5.44 -10.11
N ARG A 210 -2.65 5.34 -10.05
CA ARG A 210 -3.40 4.42 -10.93
C ARG A 210 -3.27 4.79 -12.40
N ARG A 211 -3.34 6.09 -12.72
CA ARG A 211 -3.14 6.57 -14.09
C ARG A 211 -1.75 6.24 -14.57
N ASP A 212 -0.76 6.47 -13.74
CA ASP A 212 0.65 6.25 -14.09
C ASP A 212 0.95 4.77 -14.34
N PHE A 213 0.40 3.84 -13.54
CA PHE A 213 0.48 2.41 -13.83
C PHE A 213 -0.17 2.03 -15.18
N ILE A 214 -1.30 2.66 -15.52
CA ILE A 214 -1.98 2.42 -16.81
C ILE A 214 -1.14 2.97 -17.96
N GLU A 215 -0.61 4.19 -17.86
CA GLU A 215 0.28 4.77 -18.87
C GLU A 215 1.53 3.93 -19.08
N LEU A 216 2.10 3.36 -18.02
CA LEU A 216 3.22 2.43 -18.08
C LEU A 216 2.90 1.13 -18.79
N CYS A 217 1.71 0.63 -18.55
CA CYS A 217 1.20 -0.55 -19.24
C CYS A 217 0.99 -0.25 -20.75
N GLU A 218 0.38 0.88 -21.09
CA GLU A 218 0.15 1.31 -22.46
C GLU A 218 1.46 1.58 -23.22
N ALA A 219 2.47 2.07 -22.53
CA ALA A 219 3.82 2.25 -23.08
C ALA A 219 4.64 0.94 -23.20
N GLY A 220 4.11 -0.19 -22.70
CA GLY A 220 4.76 -1.49 -22.79
C GLY A 220 5.86 -1.74 -21.73
N HIS A 221 6.03 -0.86 -20.73
CA HIS A 221 6.97 -1.04 -19.65
C HIS A 221 6.49 -2.06 -18.59
N MET A 222 5.17 -2.14 -18.40
CA MET A 222 4.54 -3.10 -17.51
C MET A 222 3.57 -3.99 -18.31
N PRO A 223 3.80 -5.31 -18.40
CA PRO A 223 2.91 -6.21 -19.11
C PRO A 223 1.48 -6.18 -18.55
N ARG A 224 0.49 -5.96 -19.41
CA ARG A 224 -0.92 -5.81 -19.04
C ARG A 224 -1.46 -7.00 -18.23
N GLU A 225 -1.18 -8.22 -18.72
CA GLU A 225 -1.59 -9.44 -18.03
C GLU A 225 -1.05 -9.48 -16.59
N HIS A 226 0.24 -9.20 -16.45
CA HIS A 226 0.89 -9.19 -15.14
C HIS A 226 0.32 -8.07 -14.24
N LEU A 227 -0.01 -6.89 -14.79
CA LEU A 227 -0.60 -5.80 -14.02
C LEU A 227 -1.99 -6.15 -13.48
N MET A 228 -2.81 -6.84 -14.29
CA MET A 228 -4.10 -7.37 -13.85
C MET A 228 -3.93 -8.44 -12.76
N ASP A 229 -3.02 -9.38 -12.95
CA ASP A 229 -2.76 -10.47 -11.99
C ASP A 229 -2.22 -9.93 -10.67
N ALA A 230 -1.26 -9.01 -10.71
CA ALA A 230 -0.72 -8.35 -9.53
C ALA A 230 -1.79 -7.55 -8.77
N SER A 231 -2.68 -6.86 -9.49
CA SER A 231 -3.80 -6.13 -8.88
C SER A 231 -4.75 -7.05 -8.12
N LEU A 232 -5.10 -8.21 -8.69
CA LEU A 232 -5.95 -9.20 -8.03
C LEU A 232 -5.22 -9.91 -6.88
N ALA A 233 -3.93 -10.22 -7.05
CA ALA A 233 -3.10 -10.81 -5.99
C ALA A 233 -2.97 -9.86 -4.78
N ALA A 234 -2.85 -8.55 -5.01
CA ALA A 234 -2.83 -7.55 -3.95
C ALA A 234 -4.14 -7.53 -3.13
N LEU A 235 -5.30 -7.82 -3.76
CA LEU A 235 -6.59 -7.93 -3.07
C LEU A 235 -6.71 -9.17 -2.15
N SER A 236 -5.86 -10.17 -2.35
CA SER A 236 -5.79 -11.37 -1.50
C SER A 236 -4.84 -11.21 -0.32
N ARG A 237 -4.13 -10.07 -0.23
CA ARG A 237 -3.20 -9.76 0.85
C ARG A 237 -3.93 -9.09 2.03
N ASP A 238 -3.31 -9.16 3.20
CA ASP A 238 -3.79 -8.43 4.40
C ASP A 238 -3.44 -6.93 4.30
N PHE A 239 -3.97 -6.27 3.27
CA PHE A 239 -3.88 -4.84 3.10
C PHE A 239 -5.05 -4.12 3.78
N ASN A 240 -4.88 -2.82 4.07
CA ASN A 240 -5.97 -2.02 4.62
C ASN A 240 -7.02 -1.67 3.55
N GLN A 241 -8.18 -1.19 4.01
CA GLN A 241 -9.30 -0.88 3.11
C GLN A 241 -8.99 0.16 2.00
N PRO A 242 -8.24 1.26 2.24
CA PRO A 242 -7.80 2.17 1.19
C PRO A 242 -6.97 1.49 0.10
N GLU A 243 -6.04 0.63 0.47
CA GLU A 243 -5.20 -0.11 -0.47
C GLU A 243 -6.00 -1.14 -1.28
N ALA A 244 -6.86 -1.90 -0.62
CA ALA A 244 -7.77 -2.83 -1.31
C ALA A 244 -8.65 -2.09 -2.35
N ARG A 245 -9.15 -0.90 -2.00
CA ARG A 245 -9.90 -0.06 -2.94
C ARG A 245 -9.04 0.43 -4.10
N PHE A 246 -7.78 0.78 -3.84
CA PHE A 246 -6.85 1.21 -4.87
C PHE A 246 -6.66 0.11 -5.92
N PHE A 247 -6.31 -1.11 -5.51
CA PHE A 247 -6.07 -2.22 -6.43
C PHE A 247 -7.35 -2.68 -7.16
N ALA A 248 -8.50 -2.69 -6.50
CA ALA A 248 -9.78 -2.96 -7.13
C ALA A 248 -10.13 -1.92 -8.23
N ARG A 249 -9.81 -0.64 -7.97
CA ARG A 249 -9.99 0.43 -8.96
C ARG A 249 -8.98 0.32 -10.09
N LEU A 250 -7.71 0.05 -9.79
CA LEU A 250 -6.69 -0.14 -10.82
C LEU A 250 -7.09 -1.26 -11.79
N TYR A 251 -7.50 -2.42 -11.29
CA TYR A 251 -8.02 -3.50 -12.12
C TYR A 251 -9.23 -3.05 -12.97
N THR A 252 -10.14 -2.29 -12.38
CA THR A 252 -11.34 -1.79 -13.09
C THR A 252 -10.97 -0.77 -14.16
N ASP A 253 -10.04 0.14 -13.87
CA ASP A 253 -9.61 1.22 -14.79
C ASP A 253 -8.80 0.67 -15.97
N LEU A 254 -8.17 -0.50 -15.83
CA LEU A 254 -7.59 -1.26 -16.93
C LEU A 254 -8.65 -1.75 -17.94
N LYS A 255 -9.95 -1.68 -17.60
CA LYS A 255 -11.07 -2.09 -18.45
C LYS A 255 -10.87 -3.49 -19.04
N PRO A 256 -10.73 -4.53 -18.21
CA PRO A 256 -10.50 -5.88 -18.70
C PRO A 256 -11.66 -6.34 -19.59
N THR A 257 -11.33 -7.02 -20.68
CA THR A 257 -12.31 -7.66 -21.57
C THR A 257 -13.03 -8.80 -20.86
N ALA A 258 -14.14 -9.29 -21.40
CA ALA A 258 -14.82 -10.45 -20.83
C ALA A 258 -13.94 -11.71 -20.85
N GLU A 259 -13.11 -11.87 -21.87
CA GLU A 259 -12.14 -12.96 -22.00
C GLU A 259 -11.03 -12.85 -20.95
N GLU A 260 -10.42 -11.67 -20.78
CA GLU A 260 -9.41 -11.41 -19.74
C GLU A 260 -9.95 -11.66 -18.34
N GLN A 261 -11.23 -11.33 -18.07
CA GLN A 261 -11.89 -11.60 -16.79
C GLN A 261 -12.18 -13.09 -16.62
N SER A 262 -12.63 -13.78 -17.68
CA SER A 262 -12.89 -15.22 -17.65
C SER A 262 -11.62 -16.01 -17.36
N ALA A 263 -10.49 -15.62 -17.94
CA ALA A 263 -9.18 -16.24 -17.65
C ALA A 263 -8.77 -16.14 -16.18
N ARG A 264 -9.36 -15.19 -15.43
CA ARG A 264 -9.09 -14.93 -13.99
C ARG A 264 -10.25 -15.34 -13.09
N CYS A 265 -11.18 -16.13 -13.59
CA CYS A 265 -12.41 -16.49 -12.91
C CYS A 265 -12.15 -17.10 -11.51
N ASP A 266 -11.22 -18.05 -11.42
CA ASP A 266 -10.91 -18.72 -10.16
C ASP A 266 -10.39 -17.74 -9.09
N THR A 267 -9.55 -16.79 -9.49
CA THR A 267 -9.05 -15.74 -8.58
C THR A 267 -10.21 -14.84 -8.14
N LEU A 268 -11.09 -14.44 -9.06
CA LEU A 268 -12.25 -13.60 -8.73
C LEU A 268 -13.23 -14.33 -7.81
N LEU A 269 -13.45 -15.63 -7.98
CA LEU A 269 -14.27 -16.45 -7.09
C LEU A 269 -13.63 -16.56 -5.69
N ALA A 270 -12.31 -16.76 -5.61
CA ALA A 270 -11.59 -16.80 -4.34
C ALA A 270 -11.72 -15.48 -3.54
N LEU A 271 -11.74 -14.34 -4.21
CA LEU A 271 -11.91 -13.02 -3.57
C LEU A 271 -13.30 -12.82 -2.93
N LEU A 272 -14.30 -13.65 -3.25
CA LEU A 272 -15.61 -13.62 -2.60
C LEU A 272 -15.54 -13.98 -1.12
N ALA A 273 -14.52 -14.74 -0.70
CA ALA A 273 -14.27 -15.12 0.68
C ALA A 273 -13.35 -14.11 1.44
N SER A 274 -13.06 -12.96 0.87
CA SER A 274 -12.22 -11.95 1.53
C SER A 274 -12.91 -11.40 2.80
N GLU A 275 -12.12 -11.19 3.85
CA GLU A 275 -12.58 -10.49 5.06
C GLU A 275 -12.83 -8.99 4.81
N MET A 276 -12.35 -8.45 3.69
CA MET A 276 -12.47 -7.04 3.34
C MET A 276 -13.76 -6.75 2.54
N PRO A 277 -14.77 -6.04 3.11
CA PRO A 277 -16.05 -5.83 2.43
C PRO A 277 -15.94 -5.14 1.06
N SER A 278 -14.97 -4.26 0.88
CA SER A 278 -14.72 -3.60 -0.42
C SER A 278 -14.24 -4.58 -1.48
N THR A 279 -13.42 -5.55 -1.10
CA THR A 279 -12.94 -6.63 -1.98
C THR A 279 -14.09 -7.55 -2.38
N VAL A 280 -14.92 -7.98 -1.41
CA VAL A 280 -16.11 -8.81 -1.69
C VAL A 280 -17.05 -8.08 -2.66
N SER A 281 -17.33 -6.79 -2.42
CA SER A 281 -18.19 -5.99 -3.30
C SER A 281 -17.62 -5.86 -4.73
N PHE A 282 -16.32 -5.70 -4.86
CA PHE A 282 -15.63 -5.71 -6.16
C PHE A 282 -15.75 -7.09 -6.83
N ALA A 283 -15.45 -8.16 -6.10
CA ALA A 283 -15.46 -9.53 -6.62
C ALA A 283 -16.85 -9.94 -7.11
N VAL A 284 -17.92 -9.66 -6.35
CA VAL A 284 -19.32 -9.93 -6.77
C VAL A 284 -19.65 -9.26 -8.12
N LYS A 285 -19.23 -8.01 -8.30
CA LYS A 285 -19.47 -7.27 -9.56
C LYS A 285 -18.68 -7.88 -10.73
N ALA A 286 -17.42 -8.24 -10.48
CA ALA A 286 -16.56 -8.86 -11.48
C ALA A 286 -17.07 -10.27 -11.87
N VAL A 287 -17.40 -11.12 -10.88
CA VAL A 287 -17.98 -12.45 -11.10
C VAL A 287 -19.30 -12.36 -11.87
N LYS A 288 -20.17 -11.38 -11.54
CA LYS A 288 -21.41 -11.16 -12.30
C LYS A 288 -21.11 -10.90 -13.77
N LYS A 289 -20.15 -10.03 -14.08
CA LYS A 289 -19.75 -9.71 -15.45
C LYS A 289 -19.15 -10.91 -16.19
N VAL A 290 -18.32 -11.72 -15.48
CA VAL A 290 -17.84 -13.00 -16.04
C VAL A 290 -18.99 -13.91 -16.36
N ASN A 291 -19.90 -14.16 -15.40
CA ASN A 291 -21.00 -15.10 -15.52
C ASN A 291 -22.02 -14.72 -16.64
N GLU A 292 -22.15 -13.44 -16.98
CA GLU A 292 -22.99 -12.95 -18.08
C GLU A 292 -22.45 -13.39 -19.46
N ASN A 293 -21.14 -13.46 -19.64
CA ASN A 293 -20.49 -13.78 -20.93
C ASN A 293 -19.96 -15.22 -20.98
N TYR A 294 -19.47 -15.72 -19.88
CA TYR A 294 -18.88 -17.05 -19.69
C TYR A 294 -19.53 -17.71 -18.47
N PRO A 295 -20.64 -18.44 -18.64
CA PRO A 295 -21.39 -18.99 -17.52
C PRO A 295 -20.54 -19.91 -16.63
N ILE A 296 -20.38 -19.52 -15.36
CA ILE A 296 -19.65 -20.30 -14.37
C ILE A 296 -20.49 -21.52 -13.98
N PRO A 297 -19.89 -22.72 -13.79
CA PRO A 297 -20.62 -23.89 -13.30
C PRO A 297 -21.44 -23.54 -12.05
N ALA A 298 -22.73 -23.89 -12.03
CA ALA A 298 -23.66 -23.41 -11.02
C ALA A 298 -23.24 -23.85 -9.61
N ALA A 299 -22.75 -25.08 -9.44
CA ALA A 299 -22.30 -25.60 -8.16
C ALA A 299 -21.10 -24.83 -7.61
N ASP A 300 -20.13 -24.50 -8.46
CA ASP A 300 -18.94 -23.73 -8.08
C ASP A 300 -19.30 -22.30 -7.71
N LEU A 301 -20.21 -21.68 -8.49
CA LEU A 301 -20.69 -20.34 -8.20
C LEU A 301 -21.43 -20.27 -6.87
N ILE A 302 -22.37 -21.21 -6.61
CA ILE A 302 -23.12 -21.25 -5.34
C ILE A 302 -22.17 -21.42 -4.15
N LYS A 303 -21.24 -22.37 -4.24
CA LYS A 303 -20.22 -22.59 -3.20
C LYS A 303 -19.39 -21.33 -2.94
N ALA A 304 -18.96 -20.64 -3.98
CA ALA A 304 -18.14 -19.43 -3.84
C ALA A 304 -18.96 -18.24 -3.26
N LEU A 305 -20.29 -18.24 -3.43
CA LEU A 305 -21.18 -17.19 -2.90
C LEU A 305 -21.50 -17.37 -1.41
N GLU A 306 -21.32 -18.55 -0.81
CA GLU A 306 -21.65 -18.79 0.60
C GLU A 306 -21.11 -17.71 1.56
N PRO A 307 -19.80 -17.37 1.56
CA PRO A 307 -19.27 -16.37 2.48
C PRO A 307 -19.82 -14.95 2.23
N VAL A 308 -20.30 -14.68 1.02
CA VAL A 308 -20.83 -13.33 0.66
C VAL A 308 -22.07 -12.98 1.47
N PHE A 309 -22.89 -13.96 1.86
CA PHE A 309 -24.10 -13.75 2.64
C PHE A 309 -23.84 -13.33 4.10
N LEU A 310 -22.59 -13.40 4.55
CA LEU A 310 -22.11 -12.87 5.84
C LEU A 310 -21.51 -11.45 5.70
N SER A 311 -21.46 -10.91 4.49
CA SER A 311 -20.90 -9.55 4.23
C SER A 311 -21.84 -8.49 4.78
N PRO A 312 -21.33 -7.38 5.35
CA PRO A 312 -22.16 -6.27 5.83
C PRO A 312 -22.75 -5.41 4.71
N GLY A 313 -22.38 -5.67 3.46
CA GLY A 313 -22.77 -4.86 2.31
C GLY A 313 -24.14 -5.24 1.73
N LYS A 314 -25.22 -4.48 2.03
CA LYS A 314 -26.57 -4.69 1.46
C LYS A 314 -26.55 -4.96 -0.04
N GLY A 315 -25.94 -4.06 -0.83
CA GLY A 315 -25.91 -4.18 -2.29
C GLY A 315 -25.13 -5.41 -2.77
N THR A 316 -24.15 -5.84 -2.00
CA THR A 316 -23.33 -7.03 -2.28
C THR A 316 -24.15 -8.30 -2.14
N ILE A 317 -24.93 -8.43 -1.04
CA ILE A 317 -25.80 -9.60 -0.82
C ILE A 317 -26.94 -9.62 -1.84
N ILE A 318 -27.58 -8.52 -2.14
CA ILE A 318 -28.64 -8.47 -3.17
C ILE A 318 -28.11 -8.92 -4.54
N ALA A 319 -26.90 -8.52 -4.89
CA ALA A 319 -26.25 -8.99 -6.13
C ALA A 319 -25.92 -10.49 -6.08
N ALA A 320 -25.48 -11.01 -4.92
CA ALA A 320 -25.25 -12.43 -4.70
C ALA A 320 -26.52 -13.28 -4.81
N ILE A 321 -27.66 -12.80 -4.26
CA ILE A 321 -28.97 -13.42 -4.44
C ILE A 321 -29.32 -13.51 -5.93
N SER A 322 -29.08 -12.45 -6.71
CA SER A 322 -29.34 -12.46 -8.15
C SER A 322 -28.49 -13.51 -8.88
N LEU A 323 -27.18 -13.60 -8.53
CA LEU A 323 -26.28 -14.60 -9.09
C LEU A 323 -26.69 -16.03 -8.73
N ALA A 324 -27.10 -16.24 -7.49
CA ALA A 324 -27.61 -17.55 -7.05
C ALA A 324 -28.89 -17.94 -7.79
N LYS A 325 -29.82 -17.00 -8.02
CA LYS A 325 -31.02 -17.23 -8.85
C LYS A 325 -30.68 -17.63 -10.27
N ASP A 326 -29.70 -16.97 -10.87
CA ASP A 326 -29.26 -17.30 -12.23
C ASP A 326 -28.59 -18.68 -12.29
N ALA A 327 -27.81 -19.06 -11.27
CA ALA A 327 -27.20 -20.39 -11.17
C ALA A 327 -28.26 -21.49 -11.06
N VAL A 328 -29.21 -21.35 -10.16
CA VAL A 328 -30.30 -22.33 -9.94
C VAL A 328 -31.22 -22.46 -11.17
N ARG A 329 -31.44 -21.35 -11.89
CA ARG A 329 -32.21 -21.41 -13.16
C ARG A 329 -31.52 -22.29 -14.21
N ARG A 330 -30.16 -22.29 -14.24
CA ARG A 330 -29.37 -23.11 -15.17
C ARG A 330 -29.19 -24.56 -14.69
N ALA A 331 -29.11 -24.77 -13.39
CA ALA A 331 -28.93 -26.07 -12.76
C ALA A 331 -29.83 -26.20 -11.52
N PRO A 332 -31.11 -26.65 -11.67
CA PRO A 332 -32.09 -26.70 -10.58
C PRO A 332 -31.69 -27.61 -9.42
N ASP A 333 -30.79 -28.55 -9.63
CA ASP A 333 -30.23 -29.44 -8.61
C ASP A 333 -29.36 -28.68 -7.58
N THR A 334 -28.87 -27.48 -7.90
CA THR A 334 -28.10 -26.63 -6.97
C THR A 334 -28.99 -25.84 -6.02
N ARG A 335 -30.32 -25.91 -6.14
CA ARG A 335 -31.28 -25.11 -5.37
C ARG A 335 -31.10 -25.23 -3.86
N GLN A 336 -30.89 -26.46 -3.36
CA GLN A 336 -30.77 -26.67 -1.90
C GLN A 336 -29.49 -25.98 -1.35
N ALA A 337 -28.37 -26.13 -2.04
CA ALA A 337 -27.15 -25.43 -1.66
C ALA A 337 -27.30 -23.92 -1.67
N ALA A 338 -28.01 -23.38 -2.69
CA ALA A 338 -28.31 -21.95 -2.76
C ALA A 338 -29.22 -21.47 -1.60
N LEU A 339 -30.23 -22.24 -1.22
CA LEU A 339 -31.09 -21.93 -0.09
C LEU A 339 -30.34 -21.93 1.24
N ALA A 340 -29.45 -22.91 1.44
CA ALA A 340 -28.58 -23.00 2.63
C ALA A 340 -27.66 -21.77 2.78
N ALA A 341 -27.21 -21.19 1.65
CA ALA A 341 -26.43 -19.97 1.66
C ALA A 341 -27.30 -18.72 1.89
N ILE A 342 -28.43 -18.61 1.17
CA ILE A 342 -29.31 -17.42 1.20
C ILE A 342 -29.97 -17.21 2.55
N VAL A 343 -30.25 -18.29 3.31
CA VAL A 343 -30.86 -18.22 4.65
C VAL A 343 -30.03 -17.37 5.62
N GLN A 344 -28.71 -17.33 5.47
CA GLN A 344 -27.81 -16.50 6.28
C GLN A 344 -28.13 -14.99 6.13
N GLY A 345 -28.70 -14.58 5.01
CA GLY A 345 -29.11 -13.20 4.78
C GLY A 345 -30.26 -12.72 5.70
N LEU A 346 -30.96 -13.61 6.38
CA LEU A 346 -31.95 -13.25 7.39
C LEU A 346 -31.34 -12.62 8.65
N HIS A 347 -30.06 -12.87 8.92
CA HIS A 347 -29.31 -12.27 10.03
C HIS A 347 -28.69 -10.91 9.70
N HIS A 348 -28.88 -10.42 8.47
CA HIS A 348 -28.32 -9.13 8.07
C HIS A 348 -29.07 -7.97 8.73
N GLU A 349 -28.38 -6.86 9.04
CA GLU A 349 -28.96 -5.69 9.70
C GLU A 349 -29.99 -4.93 8.83
N SER A 350 -29.95 -5.11 7.51
CA SER A 350 -30.88 -4.43 6.58
C SER A 350 -32.12 -5.25 6.31
N ASP A 351 -33.30 -4.66 6.59
CA ASP A 351 -34.60 -5.23 6.30
C ASP A 351 -34.79 -5.62 4.83
N ASP A 352 -34.19 -4.85 3.90
CA ASP A 352 -34.28 -5.16 2.46
C ASP A 352 -33.52 -6.45 2.09
N VAL A 353 -32.42 -6.77 2.79
CA VAL A 353 -31.69 -8.02 2.59
C VAL A 353 -32.49 -9.17 3.17
N GLN A 354 -33.02 -8.99 4.38
CA GLN A 354 -33.88 -9.97 5.04
C GLN A 354 -35.12 -10.29 4.18
N GLU A 355 -35.81 -9.26 3.68
CA GLU A 355 -36.97 -9.39 2.78
C GLU A 355 -36.62 -10.12 1.49
N ALA A 356 -35.50 -9.75 0.84
CA ALA A 356 -35.05 -10.38 -0.40
C ALA A 356 -34.69 -11.85 -0.19
N SER A 357 -34.04 -12.17 0.93
CA SER A 357 -33.69 -13.54 1.29
C SER A 357 -34.95 -14.35 1.58
N LEU A 358 -35.84 -13.85 2.43
CA LEU A 358 -37.09 -14.52 2.79
C LEU A 358 -37.95 -14.82 1.56
N LYS A 359 -38.08 -13.86 0.64
CA LYS A 359 -38.82 -14.06 -0.61
C LYS A 359 -38.28 -15.24 -1.43
N VAL A 360 -36.94 -15.44 -1.48
CA VAL A 360 -36.37 -16.60 -2.18
C VAL A 360 -36.69 -17.89 -1.45
N LEU A 361 -36.64 -17.89 -0.11
CA LEU A 361 -36.94 -19.05 0.71
C LEU A 361 -38.41 -19.49 0.52
N GLU A 362 -39.34 -18.54 0.45
CA GLU A 362 -40.76 -18.78 0.17
C GLU A 362 -40.97 -19.30 -1.27
N ASP A 363 -40.39 -18.61 -2.28
CA ASP A 363 -40.57 -18.95 -3.71
C ASP A 363 -40.03 -20.37 -4.04
N TRP A 364 -38.95 -20.77 -3.39
CA TRP A 364 -38.27 -22.02 -3.71
C TRP A 364 -38.62 -23.18 -2.78
N GLN A 365 -39.44 -22.95 -1.78
CA GLN A 365 -39.81 -23.94 -0.79
C GLN A 365 -38.58 -24.60 -0.16
N ILE A 366 -38.03 -23.94 0.85
CA ILE A 366 -36.83 -24.39 1.56
C ILE A 366 -37.04 -25.84 2.03
N ASP A 367 -36.07 -26.74 1.74
CA ASP A 367 -36.08 -28.08 2.21
C ASP A 367 -35.60 -28.17 3.68
N THR A 368 -35.93 -29.24 4.32
CA THR A 368 -35.83 -29.50 5.76
C THR A 368 -34.45 -29.95 6.22
N SER A 369 -33.34 -29.37 5.67
CA SER A 369 -32.04 -29.66 6.27
C SER A 369 -31.97 -29.11 7.71
N PRO A 370 -31.49 -29.91 8.69
CA PRO A 370 -31.45 -29.49 10.09
C PRO A 370 -30.74 -28.12 10.28
N GLU A 371 -29.68 -27.87 9.52
CA GLU A 371 -28.92 -26.61 9.61
C GLU A 371 -29.71 -25.43 9.09
N ALA A 372 -30.41 -25.56 7.97
CA ALA A 372 -31.23 -24.47 7.40
C ALA A 372 -32.41 -24.15 8.33
N LEU A 373 -33.02 -25.17 8.95
CA LEU A 373 -34.10 -25.01 9.91
C LEU A 373 -33.63 -24.33 11.19
N GLN A 374 -32.46 -24.68 11.71
CA GLN A 374 -31.87 -24.01 12.86
C GLN A 374 -31.61 -22.54 12.57
N THR A 375 -31.02 -22.22 11.40
CA THR A 375 -30.77 -20.84 10.99
C THR A 375 -32.07 -20.03 10.85
N LEU A 376 -33.14 -20.64 10.32
CA LEU A 376 -34.47 -20.01 10.26
C LEU A 376 -35.00 -19.69 11.66
N GLN A 377 -34.92 -20.65 12.60
CA GLN A 377 -35.37 -20.47 13.99
C GLN A 377 -34.59 -19.35 14.69
N ASP A 378 -33.27 -19.38 14.56
CA ASP A 378 -32.37 -18.37 15.18
C ASP A 378 -32.66 -16.97 14.63
N SER A 379 -33.01 -16.84 13.33
CA SER A 379 -33.34 -15.58 12.70
C SER A 379 -34.61 -14.90 13.25
N VAL A 380 -35.54 -15.68 13.80
CA VAL A 380 -36.84 -15.15 14.31
C VAL A 380 -36.66 -14.01 15.32
N ASN A 381 -35.59 -14.05 16.12
CA ASN A 381 -35.34 -13.07 17.18
C ASN A 381 -34.79 -11.73 16.67
N VAL A 382 -34.18 -11.72 15.48
CA VAL A 382 -33.53 -10.53 14.87
C VAL A 382 -34.37 -9.89 13.78
N LEU A 383 -35.46 -10.53 13.35
CA LEU A 383 -36.34 -10.05 12.29
C LEU A 383 -37.35 -9.01 12.77
N PRO A 384 -37.73 -8.01 11.94
CA PRO A 384 -38.82 -7.12 12.19
C PRO A 384 -40.18 -7.90 12.24
N PRO A 385 -41.19 -7.39 12.95
CA PRO A 385 -42.46 -8.13 13.20
C PRO A 385 -43.13 -8.68 11.95
N SER A 386 -43.10 -7.92 10.84
CA SER A 386 -43.70 -8.33 9.56
C SER A 386 -43.03 -9.55 8.95
N LEU A 387 -41.69 -9.61 8.99
CA LEU A 387 -40.90 -10.73 8.46
C LEU A 387 -40.93 -11.92 9.43
N LYS A 388 -40.92 -11.65 10.74
CA LYS A 388 -41.05 -12.68 11.78
C LYS A 388 -42.31 -13.53 11.58
N THR A 389 -43.48 -12.92 11.32
CA THR A 389 -44.72 -13.64 11.07
C THR A 389 -44.58 -14.57 9.86
N ARG A 390 -43.92 -14.12 8.79
CA ARG A 390 -43.73 -14.92 7.57
C ARG A 390 -42.75 -16.08 7.78
N VAL A 391 -41.66 -15.86 8.53
CA VAL A 391 -40.72 -16.93 8.87
C VAL A 391 -41.37 -18.00 9.75
N LEU A 392 -42.17 -17.60 10.77
CA LEU A 392 -42.91 -18.52 11.59
C LEU A 392 -43.95 -19.33 10.79
N ALA A 393 -44.63 -18.71 9.82
CA ALA A 393 -45.50 -19.43 8.90
C ALA A 393 -44.76 -20.45 8.04
N LEU A 394 -43.54 -20.10 7.57
CA LEU A 394 -42.67 -20.97 6.81
C LEU A 394 -42.23 -22.17 7.67
N CYS A 395 -41.78 -21.96 8.92
CA CYS A 395 -41.45 -22.99 9.87
C CYS A 395 -42.63 -23.95 10.17
N GLY A 396 -43.85 -23.38 10.38
CA GLY A 396 -45.06 -24.13 10.60
C GLY A 396 -45.46 -25.02 9.40
N ALA A 397 -45.29 -24.52 8.18
CA ALA A 397 -45.52 -25.28 6.96
C ALA A 397 -44.56 -26.46 6.79
N ILE A 398 -43.40 -26.40 7.41
CA ILE A 398 -42.34 -27.43 7.40
C ILE A 398 -42.51 -28.41 8.59
N GLY A 399 -43.52 -28.24 9.49
CA GLY A 399 -43.85 -29.15 10.59
C GLY A 399 -43.07 -28.89 11.88
N ILE A 400 -42.45 -27.72 12.05
CA ILE A 400 -41.73 -27.33 13.27
C ILE A 400 -42.69 -26.58 14.21
N SER A 401 -42.95 -27.13 15.41
CA SER A 401 -43.64 -26.40 16.46
C SER A 401 -42.73 -25.32 17.08
N ALA A 402 -43.21 -24.08 17.14
CA ALA A 402 -42.46 -22.91 17.67
C ALA A 402 -42.27 -22.94 19.22
N ASP A 403 -42.33 -24.07 19.88
CA ASP A 403 -42.62 -24.14 21.32
C ASP A 403 -41.45 -24.51 22.23
N GLU A 404 -40.19 -24.53 21.76
CA GLU A 404 -39.03 -24.87 22.62
C GLU A 404 -38.00 -23.75 22.85
N SER A 405 -38.14 -22.52 22.34
CA SER A 405 -37.13 -21.47 22.48
C SER A 405 -37.48 -20.26 23.36
N VAL A 406 -38.57 -20.37 24.19
CA VAL A 406 -38.89 -19.35 25.21
C VAL A 406 -38.92 -20.01 26.59
N ARG A 407 -37.75 -20.37 27.10
CA ARG A 407 -37.49 -20.53 28.53
C ARG A 407 -36.11 -20.09 28.92
#